data_34ba4d0e508a67e280f5ef2b15f52afb
#
_entry.id   34ba4d0e508a67e280f5ef2b15f52afb
#
_cell.length_a   1.000
_cell.length_b   1.000
_cell.length_c   1.000
_cell.angle_alpha   90.00
_cell.angle_beta   90.00
_cell.angle_gamma   90.00
#
_symmetry.space_group_name_H-M   'P 1'
#
loop_
_entity.id
_entity.type
_entity.pdbx_description
1 polymer ?
#
loop_
_entity_poly.entity_id
_entity_poly.type
_entity_poly.pdbx_seq_one_letter_code
_entity_poly.pdbx_strand_id
1 'polypeptide(L)'
;MESAEALRLLGGVSLGRVVFTRQALPTIRPVNHLLVDGHIVIRTHGDAALTRYTGHAGGDGAVVAYEADDIDPLTHLGWSVVVTGYARLVTDLRELARYQALLRPWSTQSMDHAVRIRPDLVTGLRLMAPD
;
A
#
# COMPACT_ATOMS: atom_id res chain seq x y z
N MET A 1 6.02 -8.99 -16.37
CA MET A 1 6.10 -9.57 -15.01
C MET A 1 4.72 -10.05 -14.61
N GLU A 2 4.62 -11.23 -14.07
CA GLU A 2 3.35 -11.78 -13.61
C GLU A 2 2.93 -11.18 -12.26
N SER A 3 1.62 -11.17 -12.00
CA SER A 3 1.04 -10.57 -10.79
C SER A 3 1.59 -11.16 -9.51
N ALA A 4 1.74 -12.48 -9.45
CA ALA A 4 2.26 -13.15 -8.25
C ALA A 4 3.69 -12.75 -7.93
N GLU A 5 4.54 -12.64 -8.96
CA GLU A 5 5.92 -12.17 -8.81
C GLU A 5 5.96 -10.71 -8.37
N ALA A 6 5.13 -9.87 -8.98
CA ALA A 6 5.06 -8.45 -8.65
C ALA A 6 4.66 -8.24 -7.19
N LEU A 7 3.65 -8.96 -6.71
CA LEU A 7 3.23 -8.88 -5.31
C LEU A 7 4.31 -9.37 -4.36
N ARG A 8 5.03 -10.44 -4.73
CA ARG A 8 6.12 -10.95 -3.91
C ARG A 8 7.23 -9.91 -3.77
N LEU A 9 7.59 -9.22 -4.85
CA LEU A 9 8.61 -8.16 -4.83
C LEU A 9 8.14 -7.00 -3.95
N LEU A 10 6.90 -6.57 -4.10
CA LEU A 10 6.32 -5.51 -3.27
C LEU A 10 6.35 -5.90 -1.79
N GLY A 11 6.03 -7.13 -1.46
CA GLY A 11 6.06 -7.64 -0.09
C GLY A 11 7.46 -7.73 0.50
N GLY A 12 8.50 -7.70 -0.31
CA GLY A 12 9.90 -7.75 0.12
C GLY A 12 10.49 -6.41 0.51
N VAL A 13 9.79 -5.30 0.26
CA VAL A 13 10.18 -3.96 0.70
C VAL A 13 9.14 -3.42 1.67
N SER A 14 9.51 -2.46 2.50
CA SER A 14 8.64 -1.94 3.56
C SER A 14 8.03 -0.58 3.25
N LEU A 15 8.54 0.12 2.25
CA LEU A 15 8.11 1.47 1.91
C LEU A 15 7.43 1.48 0.55
N GLY A 16 6.31 2.13 0.48
CA GLY A 16 5.59 2.38 -0.76
C GLY A 16 4.87 3.70 -0.70
N ARG A 17 4.04 3.93 -1.71
CA ARG A 17 3.26 5.16 -1.84
C ARG A 17 1.83 4.81 -2.18
N VAL A 18 0.91 5.29 -1.35
CA VAL A 18 -0.52 5.16 -1.63
C VAL A 18 -1.00 6.42 -2.35
N VAL A 19 -1.78 6.21 -3.38
CA VAL A 19 -2.35 7.28 -4.22
C VAL A 19 -3.87 7.18 -4.15
N PHE A 20 -4.52 8.27 -3.82
CA PHE A 20 -5.97 8.33 -3.74
C PHE A 20 -6.45 9.73 -4.08
N THR A 21 -7.76 9.89 -4.27
CA THR A 21 -8.35 11.17 -4.63
C THR A 21 -8.96 11.81 -3.39
N ARG A 22 -8.61 13.07 -3.15
CA ARG A 22 -9.18 13.88 -2.08
C ARG A 22 -9.76 15.15 -2.69
N GLN A 23 -11.07 15.33 -2.59
CA GLN A 23 -11.76 16.49 -3.15
C GLN A 23 -11.39 16.71 -4.62
N ALA A 24 -11.46 15.65 -5.42
CA ALA A 24 -11.11 15.62 -6.84
C ALA A 24 -9.62 15.88 -7.14
N LEU A 25 -8.76 15.95 -6.13
CA LEU A 25 -7.32 16.15 -6.30
C LEU A 25 -6.55 14.85 -6.03
N PRO A 26 -5.64 14.46 -6.93
CA PRO A 26 -4.77 13.32 -6.66
C PRO A 26 -3.88 13.60 -5.44
N THR A 27 -3.76 12.62 -4.58
CA THR A 27 -3.01 12.73 -3.32
C THR A 27 -2.08 11.54 -3.21
N ILE A 28 -0.84 11.78 -2.81
CA ILE A 28 0.19 10.74 -2.62
C ILE A 28 0.70 10.80 -1.19
N ARG A 29 0.87 9.63 -0.56
CA ARG A 29 1.48 9.53 0.77
C ARG A 29 2.48 8.38 0.80
N PRO A 30 3.73 8.63 1.24
CA PRO A 30 4.67 7.56 1.54
C PRO A 30 4.24 6.87 2.84
N VAL A 31 4.26 5.56 2.85
CA VAL A 31 3.82 4.76 3.99
C VAL A 31 4.63 3.46 4.08
N ASN A 32 4.69 2.89 5.28
CA ASN A 32 5.14 1.51 5.44
C ASN A 32 3.99 0.57 5.10
N HIS A 33 4.33 -0.59 4.61
CA HIS A 33 3.34 -1.62 4.33
C HIS A 33 3.84 -3.00 4.71
N LEU A 34 2.91 -3.92 4.77
CA LEU A 34 3.13 -5.34 4.91
C LEU A 34 2.19 -6.05 3.97
N LEU A 35 2.65 -7.12 3.35
CA LEU A 35 1.80 -7.99 2.56
C LEU A 35 1.35 -9.14 3.44
N VAL A 36 0.04 -9.26 3.66
CA VAL A 36 -0.56 -10.28 4.51
C VAL A 36 -1.69 -10.96 3.75
N ASP A 37 -1.56 -12.27 3.52
CA ASP A 37 -2.57 -13.07 2.83
C ASP A 37 -2.98 -12.45 1.48
N GLY A 38 -2.00 -11.91 0.75
CA GLY A 38 -2.23 -11.30 -0.55
C GLY A 38 -2.81 -9.88 -0.52
N HIS A 39 -2.99 -9.29 0.65
CA HIS A 39 -3.46 -7.93 0.82
C HIS A 39 -2.34 -7.01 1.29
N ILE A 40 -2.38 -5.76 0.86
CA ILE A 40 -1.45 -4.74 1.32
C ILE A 40 -2.06 -4.08 2.56
N VAL A 41 -1.30 -4.09 3.66
CA VAL A 41 -1.76 -3.52 4.94
C VAL A 41 -0.89 -2.31 5.28
N ILE A 42 -1.56 -1.21 5.61
CA ILE A 42 -0.95 0.06 5.98
C ILE A 42 -1.52 0.47 7.34
N ARG A 43 -0.67 0.94 8.25
CA ARG A 43 -1.14 1.54 9.49
C ARG A 43 -1.27 3.05 9.32
N THR A 44 -2.35 3.61 9.85
CA THR A 44 -2.67 5.03 9.74
C THR A 44 -3.15 5.58 11.08
N HIS A 45 -3.15 6.92 11.21
CA HIS A 45 -3.78 7.58 12.33
C HIS A 45 -5.17 8.11 11.94
N GLY A 46 -6.02 8.37 12.96
CA GLY A 46 -7.43 8.69 12.74
C GLY A 46 -7.68 9.94 11.90
N ASP A 47 -6.79 10.94 12.00
CA ASP A 47 -6.91 12.21 11.28
C ASP A 47 -6.30 12.17 9.87
N ALA A 48 -5.67 11.06 9.49
CA ALA A 48 -5.08 10.94 8.16
C ALA A 48 -6.16 11.01 7.08
N ALA A 49 -5.86 11.69 5.98
CA ALA A 49 -6.80 11.79 4.86
C ALA A 49 -7.20 10.43 4.32
N LEU A 50 -6.24 9.49 4.25
CA LEU A 50 -6.52 8.11 3.80
C LEU A 50 -7.52 7.42 4.73
N THR A 51 -7.39 7.57 6.05
CA THR A 51 -8.32 6.98 7.02
C THR A 51 -9.74 7.50 6.78
N ARG A 52 -9.89 8.80 6.59
CA ARG A 52 -11.21 9.40 6.32
C ARG A 52 -11.76 8.96 4.97
N TYR A 53 -10.92 8.93 3.95
CA TYR A 53 -11.31 8.50 2.61
C TYR A 53 -11.85 7.06 2.62
N THR A 54 -11.14 6.15 3.26
CA THR A 54 -11.55 4.75 3.35
C THR A 54 -12.71 4.53 4.29
N GLY A 55 -12.80 5.31 5.37
CA GLY A 55 -13.89 5.22 6.34
C GLY A 55 -15.25 5.66 5.78
N HIS A 56 -15.26 6.51 4.76
CA HIS A 56 -16.50 6.97 4.11
C HIS A 56 -16.88 6.11 2.90
N ALA A 57 -16.04 5.17 2.50
CA ALA A 57 -16.31 4.33 1.34
C ALA A 57 -17.33 3.24 1.70
N GLY A 58 -18.28 3.01 0.80
CA GLY A 58 -19.21 1.88 0.88
C GLY A 58 -18.80 0.77 -0.06
N GLY A 59 -19.61 -0.29 -0.12
CA GLY A 59 -19.44 -1.40 -1.06
C GLY A 59 -18.09 -2.10 -0.91
N ASP A 60 -17.34 -2.17 -2.01
CA ASP A 60 -16.05 -2.87 -2.05
C ASP A 60 -14.90 -2.09 -1.42
N GLY A 61 -15.13 -0.84 -1.05
CA GLY A 61 -14.10 0.04 -0.50
C GLY A 61 -13.78 1.22 -1.41
N ALA A 62 -12.74 1.97 -1.07
CA ALA A 62 -12.31 3.13 -1.82
C ALA A 62 -11.23 2.73 -2.84
N VAL A 63 -11.31 3.25 -4.05
CA VAL A 63 -10.32 2.97 -5.09
C VAL A 63 -9.03 3.70 -4.78
N VAL A 64 -7.92 2.98 -4.79
CA VAL A 64 -6.57 3.52 -4.57
C VAL A 64 -5.60 2.88 -5.55
N ALA A 65 -4.46 3.54 -5.73
CA ALA A 65 -3.28 2.91 -6.31
C ALA A 65 -2.20 2.81 -5.23
N TYR A 66 -1.37 1.80 -5.33
CA TYR A 66 -0.23 1.61 -4.43
C TYR A 66 1.00 1.28 -5.26
N GLU A 67 2.07 1.98 -5.02
CA GLU A 67 3.33 1.78 -5.75
C GLU A 67 4.43 1.43 -4.75
N ALA A 68 5.26 0.46 -5.13
CA ALA A 68 6.53 0.20 -4.45
C ALA A 68 7.57 -0.11 -5.52
N ASP A 69 8.82 0.19 -5.21
CA ASP A 69 9.91 -0.03 -6.15
C ASP A 69 11.22 -0.30 -5.40
N ASP A 70 12.17 -0.81 -6.14
CA ASP A 70 13.56 -0.92 -5.70
C ASP A 70 14.42 -0.66 -6.94
N ILE A 71 14.77 0.60 -7.17
CA ILE A 71 15.51 1.06 -8.33
C ILE A 71 16.81 1.69 -7.84
N ASP A 72 17.94 1.15 -8.33
CA ASP A 72 19.25 1.69 -8.01
C ASP A 72 19.42 3.06 -8.69
N PRO A 73 19.70 4.14 -7.93
CA PRO A 73 19.78 5.47 -8.51
C PRO A 73 21.00 5.69 -9.41
N LEU A 74 22.02 4.83 -9.33
CA LEU A 74 23.21 4.93 -10.17
C LEU A 74 23.06 4.15 -11.47
N THR A 75 22.59 2.93 -11.40
CA THR A 75 22.43 2.05 -12.57
C THR A 75 21.08 2.22 -13.25
N HIS A 76 20.09 2.73 -12.53
CA HIS A 76 18.68 2.81 -12.95
C HIS A 76 18.07 1.43 -13.21
N LEU A 77 18.64 0.39 -12.62
CA LEU A 77 18.14 -0.98 -12.73
C LEU A 77 17.33 -1.33 -11.49
N GLY A 78 16.38 -2.22 -11.65
CA GLY A 78 15.53 -2.68 -10.55
C GLY A 78 14.14 -3.05 -11.03
N TRP A 79 13.17 -2.76 -10.19
CA TRP A 79 11.78 -3.07 -10.50
C TRP A 79 10.85 -2.03 -9.89
N SER A 80 9.65 -1.91 -10.47
CA SER A 80 8.55 -1.17 -9.89
C SER A 80 7.26 -1.98 -10.03
N VAL A 81 6.38 -1.82 -9.05
CA VAL A 81 5.08 -2.50 -9.01
C VAL A 81 4.01 -1.48 -8.68
N VAL A 82 2.94 -1.47 -9.46
CA VAL A 82 1.76 -0.63 -9.22
C VAL A 82 0.56 -1.54 -9.06
N VAL A 83 -0.15 -1.35 -7.95
CA VAL A 83 -1.38 -2.05 -7.65
C VAL A 83 -2.51 -1.05 -7.68
N THR A 84 -3.57 -1.34 -8.43
CA THR A 84 -4.84 -0.63 -8.33
C THR A 84 -5.82 -1.55 -7.64
N GLY A 85 -6.51 -1.06 -6.64
CA GLY A 85 -7.40 -1.90 -5.87
C GLY A 85 -8.33 -1.12 -4.96
N TYR A 86 -8.90 -1.84 -4.02
CA TYR A 86 -9.93 -1.32 -3.12
C TYR A 86 -9.40 -1.32 -1.69
N ALA A 87 -9.39 -0.14 -1.09
CA ALA A 87 -8.92 0.06 0.27
C ALA A 87 -10.10 0.11 1.24
N ARG A 88 -9.99 -0.63 2.33
CA ARG A 88 -10.96 -0.64 3.41
C ARG A 88 -10.28 -0.33 4.72
N LEU A 89 -10.97 0.44 5.54
CA LEU A 89 -10.58 0.61 6.93
C LEU A 89 -10.84 -0.71 7.67
N VAL A 90 -9.83 -1.19 8.39
CA VAL A 90 -9.95 -2.44 9.15
C VAL A 90 -10.80 -2.17 10.40
N THR A 91 -11.93 -2.87 10.52
CA THR A 91 -12.86 -2.71 11.64
C THR A 91 -12.85 -3.90 12.60
N ASP A 92 -12.38 -5.06 12.16
CA ASP A 92 -12.27 -6.24 13.01
C ASP A 92 -11.13 -6.03 14.02
N LEU A 93 -11.45 -6.10 15.30
CA LEU A 93 -10.49 -5.82 16.38
C LEU A 93 -9.35 -6.83 16.44
N ARG A 94 -9.59 -8.10 16.08
CA ARG A 94 -8.54 -9.12 16.05
C ARG A 94 -7.59 -8.90 14.90
N GLU A 95 -8.10 -8.56 13.72
CA GLU A 95 -7.27 -8.20 12.57
C GLU A 95 -6.45 -6.96 12.87
N LEU A 96 -7.07 -5.93 13.46
CA LEU A 96 -6.37 -4.69 13.80
C LEU A 96 -5.23 -4.96 14.78
N ALA A 97 -5.47 -5.77 15.82
CA ALA A 97 -4.44 -6.14 16.78
C ALA A 97 -3.30 -6.91 16.12
N ARG A 98 -3.61 -7.83 15.19
CA ARG A 98 -2.62 -8.58 14.44
C ARG A 98 -1.73 -7.66 13.61
N TYR A 99 -2.33 -6.73 12.89
CA TYR A 99 -1.59 -5.79 12.04
C TYR A 99 -0.75 -4.83 12.87
N GLN A 100 -1.24 -4.37 14.00
CA GLN A 100 -0.48 -3.51 14.91
C GLN A 100 0.76 -4.23 15.47
N ALA A 101 0.67 -5.54 15.69
CA ALA A 101 1.80 -6.34 16.14
C ALA A 101 2.82 -6.61 15.03
N LEU A 102 2.35 -6.83 13.79
CA LEU A 102 3.20 -7.20 12.66
C LEU A 102 3.86 -6.00 11.99
N LEU A 103 3.17 -4.88 11.90
CA LEU A 103 3.65 -3.69 11.19
C LEU A 103 3.90 -2.56 12.17
N ARG A 104 5.18 -2.24 12.37
CA ARG A 104 5.59 -1.12 13.23
C ARG A 104 5.85 0.09 12.34
N PRO A 105 5.04 1.16 12.47
CA PRO A 105 5.26 2.35 11.66
C PRO A 105 6.52 3.10 12.07
N TRP A 106 7.10 3.80 11.14
CA TRP A 106 8.30 4.63 11.32
C TRP A 106 8.00 6.02 11.87
N SER A 107 6.72 6.37 11.98
CA SER A 107 6.27 7.66 12.51
C SER A 107 6.17 7.61 14.03
N THR A 108 6.42 8.75 14.68
CA THR A 108 6.19 8.93 16.11
C THR A 108 4.74 9.14 16.46
N GLN A 109 3.87 9.39 15.48
CA GLN A 109 2.43 9.53 15.71
C GLN A 109 1.80 8.19 16.02
N SER A 110 0.72 8.23 16.82
CA SER A 110 -0.07 7.03 17.09
C SER A 110 -0.74 6.54 15.81
N MET A 111 -0.47 5.30 15.43
CA MET A 111 -1.02 4.64 14.24
C MET A 111 -2.03 3.58 14.65
N ASP A 112 -3.18 4.04 15.18
CA ASP A 112 -4.19 3.16 15.79
C ASP A 112 -5.12 2.52 14.77
N HIS A 113 -5.09 2.98 13.53
CA HIS A 113 -5.93 2.48 12.46
C HIS A 113 -5.10 1.70 11.46
N ALA A 114 -5.75 0.82 10.73
CA ALA A 114 -5.15 0.10 9.61
C ALA A 114 -6.07 0.14 8.40
N VAL A 115 -5.47 0.22 7.24
CA VAL A 115 -6.15 0.14 5.95
C VAL A 115 -5.64 -1.10 5.23
N ARG A 116 -6.56 -1.89 4.70
CA ARG A 116 -6.23 -3.09 3.92
C ARG A 116 -6.63 -2.85 2.47
N ILE A 117 -5.68 -3.05 1.57
CA ILE A 117 -5.89 -2.89 0.14
C ILE A 117 -5.99 -4.28 -0.49
N ARG A 118 -7.12 -4.54 -1.15
CA ARG A 118 -7.30 -5.74 -1.97
C ARG A 118 -6.78 -5.44 -3.37
N PRO A 119 -5.71 -6.12 -3.83
CA PRO A 119 -5.22 -5.93 -5.18
C PRO A 119 -6.26 -6.41 -6.21
N ASP A 120 -6.54 -5.55 -7.18
CA ASP A 120 -7.44 -5.89 -8.28
C ASP A 120 -6.67 -5.96 -9.59
N LEU A 121 -5.87 -4.96 -9.89
CA LEU A 121 -4.99 -4.92 -11.04
C LEU A 121 -3.56 -4.73 -10.56
N VAL A 122 -2.67 -5.64 -10.95
CA VAL A 122 -1.26 -5.60 -10.55
C VAL A 122 -0.40 -5.53 -11.81
N THR A 123 0.44 -4.50 -11.90
CA THR A 123 1.40 -4.36 -12.99
C THR A 123 2.80 -4.23 -12.42
N GLY A 124 3.73 -4.97 -12.99
CA GLY A 124 5.13 -4.91 -12.61
C GLY A 124 6.02 -4.67 -13.81
N LEU A 125 7.12 -3.95 -13.58
CA LEU A 125 8.09 -3.62 -14.60
C LEU A 125 9.49 -3.92 -14.05
N ARG A 126 10.31 -4.62 -14.85
CA ARG A 126 11.73 -4.78 -14.57
C ARG A 126 12.53 -3.84 -15.45
N LEU A 127 13.43 -3.10 -14.83
CA LEU A 127 14.41 -2.26 -15.52
C LEU A 127 15.71 -3.05 -15.57
N MET A 128 16.08 -3.46 -16.78
CA MET A 128 17.22 -4.35 -17.00
C MET A 128 18.23 -3.65 -17.90
N ALA A 129 19.51 -4.04 -17.75
CA ALA A 129 20.55 -3.52 -18.62
C ALA A 129 20.28 -3.98 -20.08
N PRO A 130 20.55 -3.12 -21.07
CA PRO A 130 20.44 -3.55 -22.48
C PRO A 130 21.47 -4.64 -22.78
N ASP A 131 21.09 -5.53 -23.69
CA ASP A 131 21.97 -6.62 -24.18
C ASP A 131 23.11 -6.09 -25.02
#